data_d52c0a070b26177cdfabef806ea437ec
#
_entry.id   d52c0a070b26177cdfabef806ea437ec
#
_cell.length_a   1.000
_cell.length_b   1.000
_cell.length_c   1.000
_cell.angle_alpha   90.00
_cell.angle_beta   90.00
_cell.angle_gamma   90.00
#
_symmetry.space_group_name_H-M   'P 1'
#
loop_
_entity.id
_entity.type
_entity.pdbx_description
1 polymer ?
#
loop_
_entity_poly.entity_id
_entity_poly.type
_entity_poly.pdbx_seq_one_letter_code
_entity_poly.pdbx_strand_id
1 'polypeptide(L)'
;MNVLLITQNYPPNKGGMAVSCDRLVRNFKRNGIRVHIIHFTNRKKKFSTQTVVNGTYSAVPIESSEEFTLSLAAEFIQQLPFLDTLSYIGIFGGNLPINLGPVLSKWIHKPLITFIRGNDFDEGIFSKKRSHLLYALENSRYIFTVTREKREKIDSLVSHNNTYFTQNGINTAYWKPAKSHLEGIEGLKKSFNSKIPIAFIGQLKAKKGIVNFVETFAKFPYKNDFVLCLIGDVSEETKTYILNLDINVRFFSFANQNELILFYNAINIVAVPSFYDGMPNVLLEAAATKNIVIGANVGGIKDVISHKKDGFLYNPLQSNELLDVLLQIHKMSPSEKERMCEALFQKINTDYTEEIEISNYINILKP
;
A
#
# COMPACT_ATOMS: atom_id res chain seq x y z
N MET A 1 19.75 3.19 -17.64
CA MET A 1 18.58 4.05 -17.41
C MET A 1 18.78 4.86 -16.14
N ASN A 2 18.45 6.14 -16.17
CA ASN A 2 18.66 7.10 -15.08
C ASN A 2 17.32 7.82 -14.81
N VAL A 3 16.78 7.74 -13.60
CA VAL A 3 15.43 8.21 -13.24
C VAL A 3 15.52 9.23 -12.11
N LEU A 4 14.87 10.37 -12.28
CA LEU A 4 14.59 11.32 -11.19
C LEU A 4 13.20 10.99 -10.63
N LEU A 5 13.12 10.47 -9.41
CA LEU A 5 11.86 10.12 -8.76
C LEU A 5 11.47 11.20 -7.75
N ILE A 6 10.34 11.85 -7.97
CA ILE A 6 9.78 12.90 -7.11
C ILE A 6 8.64 12.32 -6.28
N THR A 7 8.70 12.46 -4.95
CA THR A 7 7.72 11.86 -4.05
C THR A 7 7.53 12.64 -2.75
N GLN A 8 6.35 12.51 -2.14
CA GLN A 8 6.08 12.86 -0.74
C GLN A 8 6.03 11.62 0.16
N ASN A 9 6.16 10.42 -0.41
CA ASN A 9 5.97 9.14 0.26
C ASN A 9 7.25 8.29 0.18
N TYR A 10 8.21 8.59 1.04
CA TYR A 10 9.47 7.85 1.15
C TYR A 10 9.90 7.74 2.62
N PRO A 11 10.64 6.71 3.04
CA PRO A 11 11.17 6.66 4.40
C PRO A 11 11.96 7.94 4.79
N PRO A 12 11.84 8.40 6.04
CA PRO A 12 11.25 7.72 7.20
C PRO A 12 9.74 7.95 7.39
N ASN A 13 9.00 8.39 6.37
CA ASN A 13 7.54 8.50 6.44
C ASN A 13 6.93 7.10 6.61
N LYS A 14 5.89 7.00 7.45
CA LYS A 14 5.17 5.76 7.72
C LYS A 14 4.05 5.54 6.69
N GLY A 15 3.66 4.29 6.49
CA GLY A 15 2.49 3.89 5.70
C GLY A 15 2.82 3.13 4.41
N GLY A 16 1.82 2.48 3.86
CA GLY A 16 1.96 1.56 2.72
C GLY A 16 2.54 2.18 1.45
N MET A 17 2.26 3.49 1.19
CA MET A 17 2.82 4.19 0.04
C MET A 17 4.34 4.40 0.18
N ALA A 18 4.83 4.75 1.38
CA ALA A 18 6.26 4.91 1.61
C ALA A 18 7.01 3.57 1.48
N VAL A 19 6.43 2.49 2.01
CA VAL A 19 6.96 1.13 1.84
C VAL A 19 7.00 0.72 0.37
N SER A 20 5.93 1.00 -0.39
CA SER A 20 5.88 0.68 -1.83
C SER A 20 6.87 1.51 -2.65
N CYS A 21 7.05 2.80 -2.31
CA CYS A 21 8.02 3.66 -2.99
C CYS A 21 9.46 3.18 -2.74
N ASP A 22 9.79 2.86 -1.49
CA ASP A 22 11.10 2.33 -1.13
C ASP A 22 11.38 0.99 -1.82
N ARG A 23 10.40 0.06 -1.85
CA ARG A 23 10.51 -1.20 -2.58
C ARG A 23 10.80 -0.98 -4.06
N LEU A 24 10.04 -0.10 -4.72
CA LEU A 24 10.25 0.25 -6.12
C LEU A 24 11.67 0.77 -6.36
N VAL A 25 12.13 1.71 -5.54
CA VAL A 25 13.47 2.30 -5.65
C VAL A 25 14.56 1.24 -5.45
N ARG A 26 14.43 0.40 -4.41
CA ARG A 26 15.40 -0.68 -4.16
C ARG A 26 15.48 -1.66 -5.33
N ASN A 27 14.33 -2.02 -5.88
CA ASN A 27 14.27 -2.97 -6.99
C ASN A 27 14.78 -2.37 -8.30
N PHE A 28 14.51 -1.10 -8.59
CA PHE A 28 15.14 -0.38 -9.70
C PHE A 28 16.66 -0.40 -9.57
N LYS A 29 17.19 -0.03 -8.40
CA LYS A 29 18.64 0.00 -8.15
C LYS A 29 19.32 -1.36 -8.26
N ARG A 30 18.67 -2.43 -7.76
CA ARG A 30 19.15 -3.82 -7.90
C ARG A 30 19.24 -4.28 -9.36
N ASN A 31 18.39 -3.71 -10.21
CA ASN A 31 18.37 -3.99 -11.66
C ASN A 31 19.19 -2.98 -12.49
N GLY A 32 20.15 -2.30 -11.88
CA GLY A 32 21.08 -1.41 -12.56
C GLY A 32 20.51 -0.06 -12.99
N ILE A 33 19.29 0.28 -12.56
CA ILE A 33 18.69 1.59 -12.81
C ILE A 33 19.18 2.56 -11.75
N ARG A 34 19.77 3.68 -12.19
CA ARG A 34 20.15 4.76 -11.29
C ARG A 34 18.93 5.57 -10.92
N VAL A 35 18.69 5.78 -9.61
CA VAL A 35 17.52 6.52 -9.12
C VAL A 35 17.97 7.67 -8.23
N HIS A 36 17.62 8.87 -8.66
CA HIS A 36 17.77 10.10 -7.89
C HIS A 36 16.42 10.47 -7.28
N ILE A 37 16.35 10.59 -5.96
CA ILE A 37 15.12 10.82 -5.23
C ILE A 37 15.02 12.28 -4.81
N ILE A 38 13.92 12.94 -5.14
CA ILE A 38 13.49 14.22 -4.57
C ILE A 38 12.34 13.92 -3.63
N HIS A 39 12.60 14.03 -2.32
CA HIS A 39 11.62 13.73 -1.28
C HIS A 39 11.14 15.01 -0.59
N PHE A 40 9.91 15.43 -0.87
CA PHE A 40 9.24 16.50 -0.13
C PHE A 40 8.87 16.02 1.27
N THR A 41 9.41 16.69 2.30
CA THR A 41 9.25 16.25 3.69
C THR A 41 9.19 17.39 4.70
N ASN A 42 8.31 17.26 5.69
CA ASN A 42 8.25 18.17 6.85
C ASN A 42 9.32 17.86 7.93
N ARG A 43 10.10 16.77 7.73
CA ARG A 43 11.09 16.33 8.73
C ARG A 43 12.43 17.02 8.62
N LYS A 44 12.64 17.80 7.59
CA LYS A 44 13.86 18.58 7.35
C LYS A 44 13.48 20.04 7.17
N LYS A 45 14.26 20.94 7.77
CA LYS A 45 14.10 22.40 7.64
C LYS A 45 15.00 23.02 6.58
N LYS A 46 15.93 22.24 6.02
CA LYS A 46 16.87 22.68 4.99
C LYS A 46 17.01 21.59 3.91
N PHE A 47 17.29 22.03 2.70
CA PHE A 47 17.69 21.14 1.61
C PHE A 47 18.91 20.32 2.00
N SER A 48 18.90 19.07 1.66
CA SER A 48 20.05 18.18 1.88
C SER A 48 20.10 17.12 0.80
N THR A 49 21.29 16.85 0.26
CA THR A 49 21.54 15.77 -0.70
C THR A 49 22.58 14.82 -0.14
N GLN A 50 22.32 13.53 -0.30
CA GLN A 50 23.23 12.45 0.07
C GLN A 50 23.44 11.56 -1.15
N THR A 51 24.68 11.17 -1.38
CA THR A 51 24.99 10.10 -2.34
C THR A 51 24.60 8.77 -1.70
N VAL A 52 23.87 7.97 -2.44
CA VAL A 52 23.42 6.63 -2.03
C VAL A 52 23.77 5.63 -3.13
N VAL A 53 23.71 4.34 -2.85
CA VAL A 53 23.97 3.31 -3.86
C VAL A 53 23.08 3.55 -5.08
N ASN A 54 23.69 3.62 -6.26
CA ASN A 54 23.03 3.87 -7.54
C ASN A 54 22.10 5.11 -7.54
N GLY A 55 22.63 6.27 -7.12
CA GLY A 55 21.90 7.54 -7.23
C GLY A 55 22.11 8.49 -6.06
N THR A 56 21.14 9.37 -5.83
CA THR A 56 21.13 10.34 -4.73
C THR A 56 19.78 10.34 -4.00
N TYR A 57 19.80 10.81 -2.77
CA TYR A 57 18.59 11.15 -2.02
C TYR A 57 18.67 12.64 -1.64
N SER A 58 17.69 13.40 -2.07
CA SER A 58 17.55 14.82 -1.76
C SER A 58 16.26 15.06 -0.98
N ALA A 59 16.39 15.60 0.24
CA ALA A 59 15.25 16.04 1.03
C ALA A 59 14.94 17.51 0.71
N VAL A 60 13.69 17.77 0.36
CA VAL A 60 13.15 19.10 0.08
C VAL A 60 12.16 19.47 1.17
N PRO A 61 12.40 20.52 1.96
CA PRO A 61 11.46 20.99 2.98
C PRO A 61 10.12 21.38 2.36
N ILE A 62 9.03 21.05 3.04
CA ILE A 62 7.70 21.59 2.71
C ILE A 62 7.52 22.87 3.50
N GLU A 63 7.36 23.98 2.79
CA GLU A 63 7.17 25.32 3.31
C GLU A 63 5.69 25.64 3.59
N SER A 64 5.42 26.85 4.05
CA SER A 64 4.07 27.29 4.43
C SER A 64 3.08 27.34 3.25
N SER A 65 3.56 27.59 2.03
CA SER A 65 2.73 27.50 0.82
C SER A 65 3.24 26.44 -0.15
N GLU A 66 2.32 25.81 -0.89
CA GLU A 66 2.67 24.83 -1.92
C GLU A 66 3.45 25.51 -3.06
N GLU A 67 3.04 26.72 -3.50
CA GLU A 67 3.69 27.47 -4.56
C GLU A 67 5.14 27.81 -4.24
N PHE A 68 5.37 28.29 -3.02
CA PHE A 68 6.73 28.61 -2.56
C PHE A 68 7.59 27.34 -2.48
N THR A 69 7.04 26.24 -1.94
CA THR A 69 7.72 24.94 -1.92
C THR A 69 8.11 24.46 -3.33
N LEU A 70 7.19 24.60 -4.29
CA LEU A 70 7.43 24.20 -5.68
C LEU A 70 8.48 25.07 -6.37
N SER A 71 8.48 26.39 -6.12
CA SER A 71 9.46 27.33 -6.67
C SER A 71 10.88 27.01 -6.16
N LEU A 72 11.03 26.82 -4.84
CA LEU A 72 12.31 26.43 -4.24
C LEU A 72 12.78 25.05 -4.73
N ALA A 73 11.87 24.10 -4.88
CA ALA A 73 12.21 22.78 -5.41
C ALA A 73 12.68 22.85 -6.86
N ALA A 74 12.04 23.67 -7.68
CA ALA A 74 12.42 23.87 -9.08
C ALA A 74 13.82 24.49 -9.17
N GLU A 75 14.12 25.53 -8.41
CA GLU A 75 15.45 26.15 -8.32
C GLU A 75 16.52 25.14 -7.86
N PHE A 76 16.21 24.37 -6.81
CA PHE A 76 17.12 23.31 -6.33
C PHE A 76 17.40 22.26 -7.40
N ILE A 77 16.36 21.80 -8.10
CA ILE A 77 16.50 20.76 -9.14
C ILE A 77 17.34 21.25 -10.30
N GLN A 78 17.23 22.52 -10.72
CA GLN A 78 18.03 23.09 -11.79
C GLN A 78 19.55 22.98 -11.56
N GLN A 79 19.97 23.00 -10.30
CA GLN A 79 21.37 22.94 -9.92
C GLN A 79 21.92 21.50 -9.85
N LEU A 80 21.08 20.49 -10.10
CA LEU A 80 21.52 19.09 -10.05
C LEU A 80 22.38 18.74 -11.28
N PRO A 81 23.60 18.19 -11.07
CA PRO A 81 24.58 18.02 -12.15
C PRO A 81 24.28 16.89 -13.14
N PHE A 82 23.19 16.13 -12.93
CA PHE A 82 22.86 14.94 -13.70
C PHE A 82 21.60 15.06 -14.57
N LEU A 83 21.00 16.25 -14.68
CA LEU A 83 19.73 16.46 -15.39
C LEU A 83 19.78 16.00 -16.85
N ASP A 84 20.85 16.32 -17.55
CA ASP A 84 21.03 15.96 -18.97
C ASP A 84 21.10 14.44 -19.18
N THR A 85 21.56 13.70 -18.17
CA THR A 85 21.72 12.24 -18.22
C THR A 85 20.44 11.47 -17.89
N LEU A 86 19.39 12.17 -17.48
CA LEU A 86 18.11 11.52 -17.13
C LEU A 86 17.45 10.87 -18.35
N SER A 87 16.93 9.66 -18.12
CA SER A 87 16.06 8.98 -19.08
C SER A 87 14.60 9.34 -18.84
N TYR A 88 14.21 9.50 -17.57
CA TYR A 88 12.82 9.73 -17.16
C TYR A 88 12.72 10.59 -15.90
N ILE A 89 11.60 11.30 -15.78
CA ILE A 89 11.11 11.87 -14.53
C ILE A 89 9.95 10.98 -14.06
N GLY A 90 10.02 10.47 -12.82
CA GLY A 90 8.96 9.72 -12.18
C GLY A 90 8.27 10.55 -11.10
N ILE A 91 6.94 10.50 -11.03
CA ILE A 91 6.18 11.05 -9.89
C ILE A 91 5.46 9.91 -9.17
N PHE A 92 5.64 9.87 -7.85
CA PHE A 92 5.10 8.79 -7.02
C PHE A 92 4.35 9.38 -5.83
N GLY A 93 3.03 9.39 -5.93
CA GLY A 93 2.13 9.81 -4.85
C GLY A 93 2.39 11.20 -4.26
N GLY A 94 1.34 11.86 -3.85
CA GLY A 94 1.39 13.19 -3.26
C GLY A 94 1.06 14.32 -4.24
N ASN A 95 0.65 15.46 -3.68
CA ASN A 95 0.20 16.61 -4.45
C ASN A 95 1.36 17.37 -5.13
N LEU A 96 2.44 17.63 -4.36
CA LEU A 96 3.60 18.36 -4.87
C LEU A 96 4.27 17.66 -6.05
N PRO A 97 4.50 16.32 -6.05
CA PRO A 97 4.98 15.61 -7.22
C PRO A 97 4.07 15.73 -8.45
N ILE A 98 2.74 15.65 -8.25
CA ILE A 98 1.75 15.76 -9.34
C ILE A 98 1.80 17.15 -9.97
N ASN A 99 2.00 18.21 -9.17
CA ASN A 99 2.09 19.57 -9.67
C ASN A 99 3.43 19.85 -10.37
N LEU A 100 4.55 19.40 -9.78
CA LEU A 100 5.89 19.70 -10.28
C LEU A 100 6.27 18.86 -11.50
N GLY A 101 5.95 17.57 -11.49
CA GLY A 101 6.43 16.59 -12.45
C GLY A 101 6.19 16.95 -13.92
N PRO A 102 4.95 17.30 -14.32
CA PRO A 102 4.65 17.66 -15.72
C PRO A 102 5.37 18.93 -16.18
N VAL A 103 5.48 19.92 -15.30
CA VAL A 103 6.17 21.19 -15.61
C VAL A 103 7.66 20.91 -15.80
N LEU A 104 8.28 20.18 -14.88
CA LEU A 104 9.68 19.81 -14.95
C LEU A 104 9.96 18.94 -16.18
N SER A 105 9.10 17.98 -16.50
CA SER A 105 9.22 17.12 -17.68
C SER A 105 9.31 17.92 -18.98
N LYS A 106 8.44 18.91 -19.13
CA LYS A 106 8.46 19.81 -20.29
C LYS A 106 9.72 20.70 -20.30
N TRP A 107 10.08 21.21 -19.15
CA TRP A 107 11.20 22.16 -19.03
C TRP A 107 12.56 21.52 -19.37
N ILE A 108 12.85 20.32 -18.83
CA ILE A 108 14.13 19.64 -19.13
C ILE A 108 14.01 18.63 -20.28
N HIS A 109 12.89 18.62 -21.02
CA HIS A 109 12.64 17.73 -22.16
C HIS A 109 12.87 16.24 -21.87
N LYS A 110 12.40 15.77 -20.71
CA LYS A 110 12.48 14.35 -20.33
C LYS A 110 11.07 13.76 -20.16
N PRO A 111 10.82 12.52 -20.64
CA PRO A 111 9.50 11.91 -20.54
C PRO A 111 9.08 11.66 -19.08
N LEU A 112 7.78 11.91 -18.80
CA LEU A 112 7.16 11.73 -17.49
C LEU A 112 6.63 10.31 -17.30
N ILE A 113 6.85 9.77 -16.12
CA ILE A 113 6.22 8.54 -15.61
C ILE A 113 5.38 8.90 -14.40
N THR A 114 4.10 8.52 -14.41
CA THR A 114 3.20 8.71 -13.26
C THR A 114 2.83 7.37 -12.63
N PHE A 115 3.13 7.22 -11.33
CA PHE A 115 2.79 6.05 -10.54
C PHE A 115 1.55 6.33 -9.70
N ILE A 116 0.41 5.75 -10.06
CA ILE A 116 -0.87 5.85 -9.34
C ILE A 116 -1.02 4.64 -8.41
N ARG A 117 -1.10 4.91 -7.10
CA ARG A 117 -1.04 3.87 -6.06
C ARG A 117 -2.34 3.67 -5.28
N GLY A 118 -3.32 4.55 -5.41
CA GLY A 118 -4.59 4.45 -4.71
C GLY A 118 -5.22 5.82 -4.49
N ASN A 119 -5.10 6.37 -3.28
CA ASN A 119 -5.74 7.63 -2.89
C ASN A 119 -5.33 8.85 -3.73
N ASP A 120 -4.14 8.85 -4.28
CA ASP A 120 -3.67 9.86 -5.22
C ASP A 120 -4.66 10.03 -6.39
N PHE A 121 -5.31 8.96 -6.81
CA PHE A 121 -6.39 9.00 -7.80
C PHE A 121 -7.79 9.04 -7.16
N ASP A 122 -8.09 8.12 -6.22
CA ASP A 122 -9.45 7.96 -5.67
C ASP A 122 -9.97 9.22 -4.98
N GLU A 123 -9.11 9.94 -4.26
CA GLU A 123 -9.45 11.23 -3.65
C GLU A 123 -9.15 12.40 -4.60
N GLY A 124 -8.05 12.32 -5.37
CA GLY A 124 -7.59 13.38 -6.24
C GLY A 124 -8.60 13.77 -7.30
N ILE A 125 -9.24 12.77 -7.94
CA ILE A 125 -10.18 13.00 -9.06
C ILE A 125 -11.47 13.74 -8.64
N PHE A 126 -11.86 13.64 -7.36
CA PHE A 126 -13.04 14.32 -6.79
C PHE A 126 -12.68 15.56 -5.97
N SER A 127 -11.43 15.98 -5.94
CA SER A 127 -10.94 17.12 -5.15
C SER A 127 -10.61 18.34 -6.02
N LYS A 128 -10.27 19.46 -5.39
CA LYS A 128 -9.73 20.66 -6.07
C LYS A 128 -8.44 20.37 -6.85
N LYS A 129 -7.80 19.23 -6.62
CA LYS A 129 -6.56 18.78 -7.27
C LYS A 129 -6.80 18.08 -8.62
N ARG A 130 -8.05 17.87 -8.99
CA ARG A 130 -8.44 17.15 -10.22
C ARG A 130 -7.74 17.65 -11.46
N SER A 131 -7.71 18.97 -11.66
CA SER A 131 -7.09 19.57 -12.85
C SER A 131 -5.59 19.25 -12.95
N HIS A 132 -4.86 19.32 -11.83
CA HIS A 132 -3.44 18.99 -11.80
C HIS A 132 -3.21 17.50 -12.04
N LEU A 133 -4.04 16.65 -11.44
CA LEU A 133 -3.97 15.21 -11.65
C LEU A 133 -4.21 14.85 -13.13
N LEU A 134 -5.28 15.37 -13.74
CA LEU A 134 -5.58 15.13 -15.15
C LEU A 134 -4.45 15.65 -16.05
N TYR A 135 -3.92 16.85 -15.74
CA TYR A 135 -2.79 17.41 -16.49
C TYR A 135 -1.53 16.52 -16.38
N ALA A 136 -1.24 15.97 -15.19
CA ALA A 136 -0.13 15.04 -15.01
C ALA A 136 -0.34 13.73 -15.80
N LEU A 137 -1.53 13.17 -15.73
CA LEU A 137 -1.88 11.95 -16.47
C LEU A 137 -1.77 12.16 -17.99
N GLU A 138 -2.35 13.23 -18.53
CA GLU A 138 -2.35 13.55 -19.96
C GLU A 138 -0.94 13.83 -20.51
N ASN A 139 -0.02 14.34 -19.68
CA ASN A 139 1.35 14.61 -20.09
C ASN A 139 2.34 13.48 -19.74
N SER A 140 1.84 12.34 -19.27
CA SER A 140 2.67 11.18 -18.94
C SER A 140 2.95 10.33 -20.17
N ARG A 141 4.23 9.98 -20.39
CA ARG A 141 4.62 8.98 -21.38
C ARG A 141 4.18 7.58 -20.95
N TYR A 142 4.20 7.31 -19.64
CA TYR A 142 3.75 6.05 -19.05
C TYR A 142 3.00 6.33 -17.74
N ILE A 143 1.86 5.67 -17.57
CA ILE A 143 1.09 5.69 -16.34
C ILE A 143 1.03 4.28 -15.78
N PHE A 144 1.50 4.09 -14.56
CA PHE A 144 1.45 2.79 -13.89
C PHE A 144 0.41 2.80 -12.78
N THR A 145 -0.51 1.85 -12.81
CA THR A 145 -1.56 1.68 -11.80
C THR A 145 -1.41 0.34 -11.10
N VAL A 146 -1.83 0.28 -9.84
CA VAL A 146 -1.79 -0.95 -9.03
C VAL A 146 -3.10 -1.74 -9.03
N THR A 147 -4.10 -1.28 -9.78
CA THR A 147 -5.38 -1.97 -9.95
C THR A 147 -5.86 -1.91 -11.39
N ARG A 148 -6.55 -2.95 -11.85
CA ARG A 148 -7.17 -3.00 -13.18
C ARG A 148 -8.25 -1.93 -13.32
N GLU A 149 -9.05 -1.74 -12.26
CA GLU A 149 -10.11 -0.72 -12.21
C GLU A 149 -9.57 0.70 -12.44
N LYS A 150 -8.43 1.06 -11.81
CA LYS A 150 -7.82 2.39 -12.01
C LYS A 150 -7.26 2.55 -13.41
N ARG A 151 -6.71 1.50 -13.98
CA ARG A 151 -6.28 1.51 -15.38
C ARG A 151 -7.46 1.88 -16.28
N GLU A 152 -8.57 1.15 -16.20
CA GLU A 152 -9.77 1.38 -17.02
C GLU A 152 -10.33 2.80 -16.83
N LYS A 153 -10.41 3.27 -15.57
CA LYS A 153 -10.86 4.64 -15.27
C LYS A 153 -9.94 5.70 -15.87
N ILE A 154 -8.62 5.52 -15.78
CA ILE A 154 -7.66 6.47 -16.34
C ILE A 154 -7.72 6.44 -17.87
N ASP A 155 -7.76 5.26 -18.49
CA ASP A 155 -7.89 5.12 -19.94
C ASP A 155 -9.16 5.82 -20.50
N SER A 156 -10.22 5.95 -19.68
CA SER A 156 -11.42 6.70 -20.06
C SER A 156 -11.31 8.23 -19.89
N LEU A 157 -10.27 8.71 -19.20
CA LEU A 157 -10.07 10.12 -18.85
C LEU A 157 -8.96 10.80 -19.63
N VAL A 158 -8.02 10.05 -20.20
CA VAL A 158 -6.89 10.57 -20.97
C VAL A 158 -7.02 10.23 -22.45
N SER A 159 -6.38 11.03 -23.31
CA SER A 159 -6.48 10.91 -24.77
C SER A 159 -5.59 9.80 -25.36
N HIS A 160 -4.76 9.15 -24.55
CA HIS A 160 -3.78 8.14 -24.99
C HIS A 160 -3.88 6.85 -24.17
N ASN A 161 -3.44 5.70 -24.77
CA ASN A 161 -3.49 4.37 -24.15
C ASN A 161 -2.15 3.96 -23.53
N ASN A 162 -1.55 4.81 -22.70
CA ASN A 162 -0.25 4.59 -22.08
C ASN A 162 -0.37 4.21 -20.59
N THR A 163 -1.49 3.61 -20.19
CA THR A 163 -1.76 3.19 -18.83
C THR A 163 -1.53 1.67 -18.69
N TYR A 164 -0.71 1.30 -17.74
CA TYR A 164 -0.30 -0.08 -17.50
C TYR A 164 -0.65 -0.51 -16.09
N PHE A 165 -1.27 -1.67 -15.98
CA PHE A 165 -1.45 -2.31 -14.68
C PHE A 165 -0.13 -2.98 -14.27
N THR A 166 0.33 -2.66 -13.07
CA THR A 166 1.51 -3.28 -12.47
C THR A 166 1.23 -3.50 -10.97
N GLN A 167 1.05 -4.76 -10.61
CA GLN A 167 0.75 -5.16 -9.23
C GLN A 167 1.89 -4.84 -8.27
N ASN A 168 1.58 -4.73 -6.98
CA ASN A 168 2.58 -4.73 -5.92
C ASN A 168 3.22 -6.11 -5.82
N GLY A 169 4.54 -6.15 -5.62
CA GLY A 169 5.27 -7.37 -5.31
C GLY A 169 5.56 -7.51 -3.81
N ILE A 170 5.82 -8.74 -3.39
CA ILE A 170 6.24 -9.07 -2.04
C ILE A 170 7.37 -10.11 -2.06
N ASN A 171 8.30 -9.98 -1.14
CA ASN A 171 9.26 -11.03 -0.84
C ASN A 171 8.71 -11.92 0.27
N THR A 172 8.14 -13.07 -0.09
CA THR A 172 7.51 -13.99 0.86
C THR A 172 8.51 -14.58 1.87
N ALA A 173 9.79 -14.71 1.50
CA ALA A 173 10.82 -15.22 2.39
C ALA A 173 11.09 -14.30 3.59
N TYR A 174 10.90 -12.98 3.41
CA TYR A 174 11.07 -12.02 4.50
C TYR A 174 10.07 -12.23 5.65
N TRP A 175 8.88 -12.75 5.36
CA TRP A 175 7.79 -12.92 6.33
C TRP A 175 7.84 -14.24 7.09
N LYS A 176 8.81 -15.12 6.78
CA LYS A 176 9.03 -16.35 7.54
C LYS A 176 9.65 -16.00 8.89
N PRO A 177 9.14 -16.54 10.02
CA PRO A 177 9.70 -16.25 11.33
C PRO A 177 11.08 -16.87 11.49
N ALA A 178 12.03 -16.09 12.00
CA ALA A 178 13.32 -16.60 12.49
C ALA A 178 13.15 -17.23 13.88
N LYS A 179 14.15 -17.98 14.34
CA LYS A 179 14.15 -18.61 15.69
C LYS A 179 13.90 -17.58 16.81
N SER A 180 14.44 -16.37 16.68
CA SER A 180 14.26 -15.27 17.64
C SER A 180 12.81 -14.78 17.75
N HIS A 181 11.95 -15.06 16.77
CA HIS A 181 10.54 -14.66 16.78
C HIS A 181 9.63 -15.69 17.48
N LEU A 182 10.06 -16.94 17.63
CA LEU A 182 9.19 -18.04 18.06
C LEU A 182 8.60 -17.82 19.45
N GLU A 183 9.39 -17.37 20.42
CA GLU A 183 8.92 -17.08 21.78
C GLU A 183 7.85 -15.98 21.79
N GLY A 184 8.08 -14.89 21.05
CA GLY A 184 7.12 -13.80 20.92
C GLY A 184 5.81 -14.24 20.25
N ILE A 185 5.90 -15.10 19.23
CA ILE A 185 4.72 -15.66 18.53
C ILE A 185 3.91 -16.52 19.51
N GLU A 186 4.57 -17.43 20.24
CA GLU A 186 3.87 -18.28 21.21
C GLU A 186 3.27 -17.47 22.38
N GLY A 187 3.96 -16.44 22.85
CA GLY A 187 3.43 -15.49 23.82
C GLY A 187 2.16 -14.78 23.34
N LEU A 188 2.15 -14.31 22.10
CA LEU A 188 0.97 -13.71 21.49
C LEU A 188 -0.17 -14.72 21.38
N LYS A 189 0.07 -15.93 20.86
CA LYS A 189 -0.95 -16.99 20.74
C LYS A 189 -1.60 -17.31 22.10
N LYS A 190 -0.78 -17.53 23.13
CA LYS A 190 -1.29 -17.77 24.50
C LYS A 190 -2.14 -16.61 25.00
N SER A 191 -1.76 -15.38 24.67
CA SER A 191 -2.52 -14.21 25.10
C SER A 191 -3.93 -14.15 24.56
N PHE A 192 -4.24 -14.80 23.44
CA PHE A 192 -5.59 -14.83 22.85
C PHE A 192 -6.59 -15.72 23.59
N ASN A 193 -6.16 -16.47 24.63
CA ASN A 193 -7.01 -17.28 25.49
C ASN A 193 -7.91 -18.25 24.70
N SER A 194 -7.33 -19.00 23.78
CA SER A 194 -8.00 -19.95 22.88
C SER A 194 -9.03 -19.32 21.91
N LYS A 195 -9.15 -17.98 21.84
CA LYS A 195 -10.00 -17.30 20.87
C LYS A 195 -9.30 -17.21 19.52
N ILE A 196 -10.08 -17.14 18.45
CA ILE A 196 -9.59 -17.00 17.08
C ILE A 196 -9.30 -15.52 16.81
N PRO A 197 -8.03 -15.10 16.61
CA PRO A 197 -7.71 -13.70 16.35
C PRO A 197 -8.03 -13.30 14.91
N ILE A 198 -8.75 -12.17 14.77
CA ILE A 198 -8.94 -11.43 13.52
C ILE A 198 -8.19 -10.12 13.62
N ALA A 199 -7.20 -9.87 12.76
CA ALA A 199 -6.41 -8.66 12.79
C ALA A 199 -6.83 -7.63 11.74
N PHE A 200 -6.69 -6.36 12.15
CA PHE A 200 -6.67 -5.18 11.29
C PHE A 200 -5.32 -4.51 11.47
N ILE A 201 -4.59 -4.28 10.38
CA ILE A 201 -3.20 -3.83 10.45
C ILE A 201 -3.02 -2.55 9.63
N GLY A 202 -2.38 -1.54 10.23
CA GLY A 202 -1.98 -0.30 9.58
C GLY A 202 -2.59 0.97 10.15
N GLN A 203 -2.75 2.00 9.32
CA GLN A 203 -3.45 3.24 9.71
C GLN A 203 -4.95 3.02 9.64
N LEU A 204 -5.60 2.88 10.80
CA LEU A 204 -6.99 2.47 10.93
C LEU A 204 -7.95 3.68 10.82
N LYS A 205 -7.89 4.37 9.67
CA LYS A 205 -8.75 5.51 9.33
C LYS A 205 -10.14 5.06 8.88
N ALA A 206 -11.12 5.97 8.89
CA ALA A 206 -12.51 5.69 8.53
C ALA A 206 -12.67 4.95 7.18
N LYS A 207 -11.91 5.37 6.14
CA LYS A 207 -11.92 4.70 4.83
C LYS A 207 -11.49 3.23 4.84
N LYS A 208 -10.80 2.79 5.90
CA LYS A 208 -10.41 1.39 6.07
C LYS A 208 -11.55 0.50 6.56
N GLY A 209 -12.76 1.07 6.74
CA GLY A 209 -13.99 0.32 7.00
C GLY A 209 -14.05 -0.39 8.35
N ILE A 210 -13.18 -0.05 9.28
CA ILE A 210 -13.08 -0.74 10.57
C ILE A 210 -14.37 -0.61 11.38
N VAL A 211 -14.93 0.59 11.48
CA VAL A 211 -16.15 0.84 12.25
C VAL A 211 -17.29 -0.02 11.70
N ASN A 212 -17.50 0.00 10.39
CA ASN A 212 -18.53 -0.83 9.74
C ASN A 212 -18.31 -2.33 10.01
N PHE A 213 -17.06 -2.79 9.94
CA PHE A 213 -16.74 -4.18 10.23
C PHE A 213 -17.05 -4.55 11.68
N VAL A 214 -16.64 -3.76 12.67
CA VAL A 214 -16.83 -4.08 14.09
C VAL A 214 -18.29 -4.01 14.50
N GLU A 215 -19.08 -3.07 13.95
CA GLU A 215 -20.52 -2.99 14.15
C GLU A 215 -21.24 -4.22 13.62
N THR A 216 -20.84 -4.69 12.44
CA THR A 216 -21.38 -5.92 11.85
C THR A 216 -20.94 -7.13 12.67
N PHE A 217 -19.66 -7.19 13.05
CA PHE A 217 -19.12 -8.26 13.88
C PHE A 217 -19.80 -8.35 15.26
N ALA A 218 -20.17 -7.23 15.86
CA ALA A 218 -20.91 -7.21 17.14
C ALA A 218 -22.26 -7.96 17.08
N LYS A 219 -22.84 -8.07 15.88
CA LYS A 219 -24.11 -8.82 15.64
C LYS A 219 -23.86 -10.30 15.32
N PHE A 220 -22.60 -10.73 15.18
CA PHE A 220 -22.27 -12.11 14.83
C PHE A 220 -22.55 -13.05 16.02
N PRO A 221 -23.36 -14.13 15.85
CA PRO A 221 -23.76 -15.00 16.96
C PRO A 221 -22.59 -15.66 17.70
N TYR A 222 -21.51 -15.98 16.99
CA TYR A 222 -20.32 -16.65 17.54
C TYR A 222 -19.17 -15.68 17.83
N LYS A 223 -19.42 -14.37 17.99
CA LYS A 223 -18.41 -13.34 18.23
C LYS A 223 -17.50 -13.64 19.43
N ASN A 224 -18.04 -14.38 20.44
CA ASN A 224 -17.29 -14.73 21.64
C ASN A 224 -16.16 -15.74 21.42
N ASP A 225 -16.17 -16.48 20.31
CA ASP A 225 -15.10 -17.39 19.91
C ASP A 225 -13.90 -16.64 19.30
N PHE A 226 -14.07 -15.35 19.05
CA PHE A 226 -13.07 -14.52 18.37
C PHE A 226 -12.54 -13.40 19.26
N VAL A 227 -11.38 -12.86 18.89
CA VAL A 227 -10.82 -11.61 19.41
C VAL A 227 -10.38 -10.73 18.25
N LEU A 228 -10.83 -9.47 18.23
CA LEU A 228 -10.39 -8.50 17.24
C LEU A 228 -9.07 -7.86 17.70
N CYS A 229 -8.05 -7.87 16.84
CA CYS A 229 -6.74 -7.30 17.10
C CYS A 229 -6.53 -6.08 16.18
N LEU A 230 -6.56 -4.88 16.73
CA LEU A 230 -6.32 -3.64 16.01
C LEU A 230 -4.85 -3.24 16.22
N ILE A 231 -4.05 -3.35 15.15
CA ILE A 231 -2.59 -3.15 15.19
C ILE A 231 -2.25 -1.90 14.36
N GLY A 232 -1.93 -0.81 15.05
CA GLY A 232 -1.57 0.47 14.43
C GLY A 232 -2.29 1.68 15.02
N ASP A 233 -2.30 2.77 14.25
CA ASP A 233 -2.85 4.05 14.73
C ASP A 233 -4.38 4.07 14.61
N VAL A 234 -5.06 4.13 15.75
CA VAL A 234 -6.52 4.29 15.87
C VAL A 234 -6.78 5.63 16.59
N SER A 235 -7.75 6.43 16.11
CA SER A 235 -8.15 7.64 16.84
C SER A 235 -8.77 7.28 18.18
N GLU A 236 -8.57 8.11 19.20
CA GLU A 236 -9.15 7.87 20.55
C GLU A 236 -10.69 7.82 20.49
N GLU A 237 -11.31 8.60 19.62
CA GLU A 237 -12.75 8.56 19.36
C GLU A 237 -13.18 7.17 18.87
N THR A 238 -12.52 6.66 17.83
CA THR A 238 -12.82 5.32 17.27
C THR A 238 -12.56 4.23 18.31
N LYS A 239 -11.49 4.35 19.09
CA LYS A 239 -11.16 3.39 20.13
C LYS A 239 -12.21 3.35 21.23
N THR A 240 -12.63 4.53 21.73
CA THR A 240 -13.70 4.66 22.73
C THR A 240 -15.01 4.06 22.20
N TYR A 241 -15.36 4.36 20.94
CA TYR A 241 -16.54 3.78 20.32
C TYR A 241 -16.51 2.25 20.29
N ILE A 242 -15.38 1.67 19.85
CA ILE A 242 -15.22 0.20 19.76
C ILE A 242 -15.26 -0.46 21.14
N LEU A 243 -14.69 0.17 22.16
CA LEU A 243 -14.71 -0.35 23.54
C LEU A 243 -16.11 -0.40 24.17
N ASN A 244 -17.05 0.41 23.65
CA ASN A 244 -18.45 0.38 24.10
C ASN A 244 -19.28 -0.72 23.40
N LEU A 245 -18.71 -1.43 22.42
CA LEU A 245 -19.37 -2.56 21.80
C LEU A 245 -19.11 -3.84 22.62
N ASP A 246 -20.11 -4.71 22.72
CA ASP A 246 -19.98 -6.01 23.38
C ASP A 246 -19.20 -7.01 22.50
N ILE A 247 -17.88 -6.81 22.40
CA ILE A 247 -16.95 -7.64 21.62
C ILE A 247 -15.60 -7.77 22.33
N ASN A 248 -14.90 -8.89 22.08
CA ASN A 248 -13.52 -9.01 22.53
C ASN A 248 -12.61 -8.25 21.59
N VAL A 249 -11.95 -7.21 22.07
CA VAL A 249 -11.04 -6.38 21.27
C VAL A 249 -9.72 -6.13 22.00
N ARG A 250 -8.63 -6.06 21.25
CA ARG A 250 -7.30 -5.68 21.73
C ARG A 250 -6.70 -4.64 20.79
N PHE A 251 -6.09 -3.62 21.38
CA PHE A 251 -5.38 -2.57 20.68
C PHE A 251 -3.88 -2.75 20.86
N PHE A 252 -3.15 -2.71 19.76
CA PHE A 252 -1.71 -2.70 19.72
C PHE A 252 -1.23 -1.43 19.03
N SER A 253 -0.16 -0.85 19.52
CA SER A 253 0.46 0.33 18.90
C SER A 253 0.97 0.03 17.49
N PHE A 254 1.46 1.07 16.80
CA PHE A 254 2.13 0.90 15.53
C PHE A 254 3.29 -0.10 15.65
N ALA A 255 3.26 -1.12 14.82
CA ALA A 255 4.30 -2.14 14.73
C ALA A 255 5.17 -1.91 13.48
N ASN A 256 6.48 -2.02 13.64
CA ASN A 256 7.43 -2.03 12.52
C ASN A 256 7.40 -3.40 11.80
N GLN A 257 8.09 -3.50 10.67
CA GLN A 257 8.05 -4.74 9.87
C GLN A 257 8.50 -6.01 10.64
N ASN A 258 9.52 -5.90 11.51
CA ASN A 258 9.97 -7.04 12.31
C ASN A 258 8.93 -7.46 13.35
N GLU A 259 8.27 -6.49 13.99
CA GLU A 259 7.17 -6.76 14.92
C GLU A 259 5.95 -7.33 14.21
N LEU A 260 5.66 -6.87 12.98
CA LEU A 260 4.58 -7.42 12.17
C LEU A 260 4.76 -8.90 11.85
N ILE A 261 6.00 -9.40 11.71
CA ILE A 261 6.27 -10.83 11.55
C ILE A 261 5.67 -11.62 12.72
N LEU A 262 5.79 -11.11 13.96
CA LEU A 262 5.21 -11.79 15.14
C LEU A 262 3.69 -11.86 15.03
N PHE A 263 3.06 -10.73 14.71
CA PHE A 263 1.59 -10.65 14.63
C PHE A 263 1.04 -11.56 13.52
N TYR A 264 1.55 -11.45 12.29
CA TYR A 264 1.08 -12.26 11.18
C TYR A 264 1.23 -13.76 11.43
N ASN A 265 2.30 -14.21 12.13
CA ASN A 265 2.51 -15.62 12.44
C ASN A 265 1.77 -16.10 13.71
N ALA A 266 1.21 -15.18 14.51
CA ALA A 266 0.38 -15.52 15.66
C ALA A 266 -1.12 -15.48 15.36
N ILE A 267 -1.52 -14.81 14.28
CA ILE A 267 -2.91 -14.52 13.91
C ILE A 267 -3.39 -15.54 12.87
N ASN A 268 -4.69 -15.84 12.86
CA ASN A 268 -5.30 -16.78 11.92
C ASN A 268 -5.97 -16.07 10.74
N ILE A 269 -6.55 -14.88 10.98
CA ILE A 269 -7.40 -14.18 10.03
C ILE A 269 -6.95 -12.72 9.96
N VAL A 270 -6.77 -12.19 8.76
CA VAL A 270 -6.53 -10.77 8.53
C VAL A 270 -7.67 -10.18 7.74
N ALA A 271 -8.27 -9.10 8.27
CA ALA A 271 -9.35 -8.38 7.60
C ALA A 271 -8.83 -7.10 6.93
N VAL A 272 -9.24 -6.90 5.69
CA VAL A 272 -8.94 -5.71 4.87
C VAL A 272 -10.27 -5.11 4.38
N PRO A 273 -11.05 -4.49 5.29
CA PRO A 273 -12.43 -4.07 5.03
C PRO A 273 -12.55 -2.71 4.34
N SER A 274 -11.54 -2.26 3.62
CA SER A 274 -11.46 -0.92 3.03
C SER A 274 -12.62 -0.64 2.09
N PHE A 275 -13.21 0.57 2.16
CA PHE A 275 -14.23 1.01 1.18
C PHE A 275 -13.63 1.27 -0.19
N TYR A 276 -12.37 1.68 -0.25
CA TYR A 276 -11.55 1.79 -1.46
C TYR A 276 -10.07 1.65 -1.10
N ASP A 277 -9.32 0.99 -1.95
CA ASP A 277 -7.87 0.82 -1.78
C ASP A 277 -7.20 0.60 -3.15
N GLY A 278 -5.89 0.86 -3.20
CA GLY A 278 -5.06 0.34 -4.27
C GLY A 278 -4.88 -1.17 -4.10
N MET A 279 -3.64 -1.62 -4.07
CA MET A 279 -3.30 -2.99 -3.68
C MET A 279 -2.63 -2.92 -2.30
N PRO A 280 -3.35 -3.24 -1.20
CA PRO A 280 -2.80 -3.08 0.14
C PRO A 280 -1.69 -4.10 0.43
N ASN A 281 -0.55 -3.62 0.90
CA ASN A 281 0.57 -4.50 1.30
C ASN A 281 0.13 -5.51 2.38
N VAL A 282 -0.74 -5.09 3.31
CA VAL A 282 -1.31 -5.95 4.38
C VAL A 282 -1.93 -7.24 3.82
N LEU A 283 -2.59 -7.18 2.65
CA LEU A 283 -3.14 -8.36 2.00
C LEU A 283 -2.03 -9.32 1.56
N LEU A 284 -0.99 -8.80 0.91
CA LEU A 284 0.14 -9.61 0.43
C LEU A 284 0.95 -10.18 1.61
N GLU A 285 1.12 -9.39 2.67
CA GLU A 285 1.81 -9.79 3.90
C GLU A 285 1.05 -10.91 4.63
N ALA A 286 -0.28 -10.78 4.75
CA ALA A 286 -1.14 -11.82 5.30
C ALA A 286 -1.09 -13.11 4.48
N ALA A 287 -1.12 -13.00 3.16
CA ALA A 287 -0.99 -14.14 2.26
C ALA A 287 0.39 -14.81 2.35
N ALA A 288 1.48 -14.02 2.49
CA ALA A 288 2.84 -14.53 2.66
C ALA A 288 3.03 -15.33 3.97
N THR A 289 2.20 -15.07 4.97
CA THR A 289 2.20 -15.74 6.27
C THR A 289 1.08 -16.77 6.42
N LYS A 290 0.41 -17.10 5.31
CA LYS A 290 -0.67 -18.11 5.25
C LYS A 290 -1.84 -17.83 6.20
N ASN A 291 -2.24 -16.56 6.31
CA ASN A 291 -3.47 -16.20 7.01
C ASN A 291 -4.69 -16.33 6.09
N ILE A 292 -5.85 -16.61 6.64
CA ILE A 292 -7.13 -16.41 5.93
C ILE A 292 -7.31 -14.89 5.75
N VAL A 293 -7.62 -14.46 4.54
CA VAL A 293 -7.89 -13.05 4.25
C VAL A 293 -9.38 -12.82 4.02
N ILE A 294 -9.95 -11.88 4.78
CA ILE A 294 -11.28 -11.32 4.53
C ILE A 294 -11.08 -9.94 3.91
N GLY A 295 -11.37 -9.80 2.62
CA GLY A 295 -11.22 -8.56 1.89
C GLY A 295 -12.54 -7.93 1.47
N ALA A 296 -12.61 -6.61 1.44
CA ALA A 296 -13.69 -5.92 0.75
C ALA A 296 -13.55 -6.13 -0.78
N ASN A 297 -14.66 -6.30 -1.48
CA ASN A 297 -14.68 -6.52 -2.94
C ASN A 297 -14.46 -5.22 -3.72
N VAL A 298 -13.30 -4.58 -3.51
CA VAL A 298 -12.95 -3.27 -4.09
C VAL A 298 -11.50 -3.23 -4.56
N GLY A 299 -11.22 -2.38 -5.53
CA GLY A 299 -9.86 -2.03 -5.99
C GLY A 299 -8.95 -3.24 -6.19
N GLY A 300 -7.71 -3.14 -5.72
CA GLY A 300 -6.72 -4.22 -5.84
C GLY A 300 -6.96 -5.42 -4.92
N ILE A 301 -7.87 -5.32 -3.94
CA ILE A 301 -8.22 -6.46 -3.10
C ILE A 301 -8.92 -7.54 -3.96
N LYS A 302 -9.88 -7.14 -4.79
CA LYS A 302 -10.57 -8.05 -5.73
C LYS A 302 -9.68 -8.54 -6.87
N ASP A 303 -8.58 -7.84 -7.18
CA ASP A 303 -7.61 -8.29 -8.19
C ASP A 303 -6.75 -9.45 -7.67
N VAL A 304 -6.58 -9.56 -6.35
CA VAL A 304 -5.75 -10.59 -5.71
C VAL A 304 -6.58 -11.79 -5.27
N ILE A 305 -7.71 -11.57 -4.57
CA ILE A 305 -8.51 -12.65 -3.95
C ILE A 305 -9.53 -13.20 -4.94
N SER A 306 -9.57 -14.53 -5.06
CA SER A 306 -10.67 -15.29 -5.69
C SER A 306 -11.61 -15.81 -4.60
N HIS A 307 -12.80 -15.21 -4.50
CA HIS A 307 -13.77 -15.49 -3.43
C HIS A 307 -14.02 -17.00 -3.23
N LYS A 308 -13.90 -17.47 -1.98
CA LYS A 308 -14.06 -18.87 -1.53
C LYS A 308 -13.02 -19.87 -2.04
N LYS A 309 -12.07 -19.45 -2.90
CA LYS A 309 -11.00 -20.32 -3.39
C LYS A 309 -9.72 -20.10 -2.57
N ASP A 310 -9.29 -18.85 -2.47
CA ASP A 310 -8.04 -18.47 -1.82
C ASP A 310 -8.22 -17.37 -0.75
N GLY A 311 -9.47 -16.99 -0.45
CA GLY A 311 -9.84 -16.01 0.55
C GLY A 311 -11.31 -15.63 0.41
N PHE A 312 -11.75 -14.67 1.20
CA PHE A 312 -13.13 -14.21 1.18
C PHE A 312 -13.22 -12.75 0.73
N LEU A 313 -14.16 -12.48 -0.18
CA LEU A 313 -14.55 -11.13 -0.57
C LEU A 313 -15.99 -10.88 -0.11
N TYR A 314 -16.28 -9.64 0.31
CA TYR A 314 -17.62 -9.19 0.62
C TYR A 314 -17.80 -7.73 0.18
N ASN A 315 -19.05 -7.33 -0.09
CA ASN A 315 -19.37 -5.94 -0.36
C ASN A 315 -19.38 -5.16 0.97
N PRO A 316 -18.49 -4.15 1.16
CA PRO A 316 -18.39 -3.41 2.41
C PRO A 316 -19.66 -2.59 2.77
N LEU A 317 -20.58 -2.42 1.82
CA LEU A 317 -21.87 -1.77 2.03
C LEU A 317 -23.01 -2.76 2.40
N GLN A 318 -22.71 -4.06 2.45
CA GLN A 318 -23.71 -5.12 2.73
C GLN A 318 -23.27 -5.94 3.94
N SER A 319 -23.77 -5.57 5.12
CA SER A 319 -23.42 -6.22 6.38
C SER A 319 -23.71 -7.73 6.40
N ASN A 320 -24.76 -8.19 5.72
CA ASN A 320 -25.14 -9.60 5.67
C ASN A 320 -24.05 -10.45 5.00
N GLU A 321 -23.38 -9.93 3.93
CA GLU A 321 -22.30 -10.67 3.27
C GLU A 321 -21.12 -10.91 4.22
N LEU A 322 -20.79 -9.92 5.07
CA LEU A 322 -19.74 -10.10 6.07
C LEU A 322 -20.14 -11.14 7.14
N LEU A 323 -21.38 -11.12 7.59
CA LEU A 323 -21.88 -12.14 8.55
C LEU A 323 -21.83 -13.54 7.94
N ASP A 324 -22.18 -13.69 6.67
CA ASP A 324 -22.09 -14.97 5.94
C ASP A 324 -20.65 -15.46 5.83
N VAL A 325 -19.69 -14.55 5.51
CA VAL A 325 -18.27 -14.86 5.47
C VAL A 325 -17.77 -15.33 6.82
N LEU A 326 -18.10 -14.61 7.91
CA LEU A 326 -17.71 -14.98 9.28
C LEU A 326 -18.27 -16.35 9.66
N LEU A 327 -19.52 -16.63 9.31
CA LEU A 327 -20.16 -17.91 9.57
C LEU A 327 -19.51 -19.06 8.78
N GLN A 328 -19.15 -18.83 7.52
CA GLN A 328 -18.41 -19.79 6.70
C GLN A 328 -17.07 -20.13 7.35
N ILE A 329 -16.27 -19.11 7.72
CA ILE A 329 -14.96 -19.30 8.35
C ILE A 329 -15.08 -20.04 9.69
N HIS A 330 -16.09 -19.72 10.49
CA HIS A 330 -16.33 -20.40 11.75
C HIS A 330 -16.60 -21.90 11.56
N LYS A 331 -17.35 -22.28 10.53
CA LYS A 331 -17.71 -23.67 10.20
C LYS A 331 -16.61 -24.45 9.47
N MET A 332 -15.61 -23.79 8.90
CA MET A 332 -14.54 -24.46 8.14
C MET A 332 -13.71 -25.38 9.03
N SER A 333 -13.45 -26.56 8.54
CA SER A 333 -12.48 -27.50 9.14
C SER A 333 -11.04 -26.95 9.05
N PRO A 334 -10.13 -27.42 9.91
CA PRO A 334 -8.73 -27.02 9.83
C PRO A 334 -8.09 -27.27 8.43
N SER A 335 -8.42 -28.39 7.80
CA SER A 335 -7.90 -28.73 6.46
C SER A 335 -8.43 -27.82 5.35
N GLU A 336 -9.66 -27.35 5.45
CA GLU A 336 -10.20 -26.35 4.49
C GLU A 336 -9.54 -25.01 4.65
N LYS A 337 -9.31 -24.57 5.90
CA LYS A 337 -8.56 -23.32 6.20
C LYS A 337 -7.14 -23.39 5.65
N GLU A 338 -6.43 -24.48 5.88
CA GLU A 338 -5.06 -24.68 5.40
C GLU A 338 -5.00 -24.66 3.87
N ARG A 339 -5.91 -25.36 3.16
CA ARG A 339 -5.96 -25.35 1.69
C ARG A 339 -6.22 -23.96 1.13
N MET A 340 -7.11 -23.19 1.75
CA MET A 340 -7.39 -21.82 1.32
C MET A 340 -6.17 -20.91 1.48
N CYS A 341 -5.52 -20.96 2.64
CA CYS A 341 -4.30 -20.20 2.93
C CYS A 341 -3.16 -20.57 1.97
N GLU A 342 -2.97 -21.89 1.73
CA GLU A 342 -1.95 -22.36 0.79
C GLU A 342 -2.23 -21.90 -0.64
N ALA A 343 -3.48 -21.91 -1.09
CA ALA A 343 -3.86 -21.45 -2.42
C ALA A 343 -3.52 -19.97 -2.62
N LEU A 344 -3.81 -19.09 -1.64
CA LEU A 344 -3.44 -17.69 -1.69
C LEU A 344 -1.91 -17.50 -1.64
N PHE A 345 -1.23 -18.23 -0.75
CA PHE A 345 0.24 -18.18 -0.63
C PHE A 345 0.90 -18.56 -1.96
N GLN A 346 0.48 -19.63 -2.61
CA GLN A 346 1.02 -20.05 -3.90
C GLN A 346 0.79 -18.98 -4.97
N LYS A 347 -0.44 -18.43 -5.05
CA LYS A 347 -0.76 -17.36 -5.99
C LYS A 347 0.17 -16.15 -5.83
N ILE A 348 0.39 -15.66 -4.59
CA ILE A 348 1.27 -14.51 -4.42
C ILE A 348 2.74 -14.83 -4.64
N ASN A 349 3.17 -16.06 -4.32
CA ASN A 349 4.54 -16.51 -4.53
C ASN A 349 4.89 -16.75 -6.00
N THR A 350 3.87 -16.90 -6.88
CA THR A 350 4.04 -17.01 -8.33
C THR A 350 3.79 -15.70 -9.07
N ASP A 351 2.75 -14.96 -8.70
CA ASP A 351 2.24 -13.86 -9.53
C ASP A 351 2.52 -12.46 -8.95
N TYR A 352 2.82 -12.37 -7.65
CA TYR A 352 2.98 -11.09 -6.94
C TYR A 352 4.35 -10.96 -6.27
N THR A 353 5.41 -11.44 -6.91
CA THR A 353 6.78 -11.29 -6.39
C THR A 353 7.37 -9.93 -6.74
N GLU A 354 8.40 -9.50 -5.97
CA GLU A 354 9.14 -8.26 -6.27
C GLU A 354 9.82 -8.35 -7.65
N GLU A 355 10.23 -9.55 -8.09
CA GLU A 355 10.85 -9.80 -9.39
C GLU A 355 9.85 -9.59 -10.53
N ILE A 356 8.60 -10.02 -10.38
CA ILE A 356 7.55 -9.79 -11.36
C ILE A 356 7.17 -8.31 -11.40
N GLU A 357 6.99 -7.67 -10.22
CA GLU A 357 6.72 -6.24 -10.14
C GLU A 357 7.75 -5.45 -10.95
N ILE A 358 9.05 -5.67 -10.68
CA ILE A 358 10.11 -4.92 -11.35
C ILE A 358 10.26 -5.26 -12.83
N SER A 359 10.08 -6.52 -13.21
CA SER A 359 10.14 -6.95 -14.61
C SER A 359 9.06 -6.26 -15.44
N ASN A 360 7.84 -6.13 -14.90
CA ASN A 360 6.73 -5.43 -15.57
C ASN A 360 7.08 -3.97 -15.82
N TYR A 361 7.69 -3.26 -14.86
CA TYR A 361 8.16 -1.88 -15.08
C TYR A 361 9.26 -1.83 -16.14
N ILE A 362 10.29 -2.66 -16.02
CA ILE A 362 11.46 -2.61 -16.91
C ILE A 362 11.06 -2.94 -18.35
N ASN A 363 10.19 -3.91 -18.58
CA ASN A 363 9.76 -4.31 -19.92
C ASN A 363 9.01 -3.19 -20.66
N ILE A 364 8.28 -2.35 -19.92
CA ILE A 364 7.58 -1.19 -20.49
C ILE A 364 8.52 0.00 -20.67
N LEU A 365 9.47 0.21 -19.74
CA LEU A 365 10.39 1.35 -19.76
C LEU A 365 11.63 1.15 -20.64
N LYS A 366 11.86 -0.03 -21.18
CA LYS A 366 12.94 -0.24 -22.16
C LYS A 366 12.64 0.54 -23.42
N PRO A 367 13.65 1.25 -23.98
CA PRO A 367 13.50 1.98 -25.23
C PRO A 367 13.26 1.03 -26.41
#